data_696471b4576edc40acbf9a309480ea87
#
_entry.id   696471b4576edc40acbf9a309480ea87
#
_cell.length_a   1.000
_cell.length_b   1.000
_cell.length_c   1.000
_cell.angle_alpha   90.00
_cell.angle_beta   90.00
_cell.angle_gamma   90.00
#
_symmetry.space_group_name_H-M   'P 1'
#
loop_
_entity.id
_entity.type
_entity.pdbx_description
1 polymer ?
#
loop_
_entity_poly.entity_id
_entity_poly.type
_entity_poly.pdbx_seq_one_letter_code
_entity_poly.pdbx_strand_id
1 'polypeptide(L)'
;MQVAKSDLYINRKEIVMKYTKKTNTWLDEFERNRPLVIAGPCSAETEEQVLKIAHELKNSDVSIYRAGIWKPRTRPGGFEGVGEIGLKWLQKAKAETGLLMAIEVANVTHVKLALEHDIDVLWIGARTTVNPFAVQEIADALRGTKKIILLKNPVNPDLSLWLGGLERLQNAGIEKIGIVHRGFSTYEKTKYRNIPEWQIAIEMQNRFPDLPIIIDPSHITGNRNMIQEVAQEALDLNYDGMMIETHIDPDNAWSDAAQQVTPSALKQILKDLVVRNSDDNTDEYSKSMAKLRANIDALDSTLLDLLGKRMKIAGQIGQVKKDKNVAILQNNRWNEILEKMVKDGDRKGLSEEFVLKLFKAIHQESIEHQEKVFNK
;
A
#
# COMPACT_ATOMS: atom_id res chain seq x y z
N MET A 1 -34.01 -2.29 -23.58
CA MET A 1 -33.06 -1.25 -23.14
C MET A 1 -31.75 -1.96 -22.94
N GLN A 2 -30.88 -1.96 -23.98
CA GLN A 2 -29.57 -2.58 -23.97
C GLN A 2 -28.63 -1.65 -23.21
N VAL A 3 -28.13 -2.10 -22.04
CA VAL A 3 -27.01 -1.45 -21.37
C VAL A 3 -25.73 -2.00 -21.99
N ALA A 4 -24.96 -1.10 -22.57
CA ALA A 4 -23.74 -1.36 -23.30
C ALA A 4 -22.70 -2.11 -22.45
N LYS A 5 -22.29 -3.29 -22.94
CA LYS A 5 -21.03 -3.95 -22.57
C LYS A 5 -19.92 -3.28 -23.40
N SER A 6 -19.47 -2.14 -22.99
CA SER A 6 -18.24 -1.55 -23.51
C SER A 6 -17.45 -1.01 -22.33
N ASP A 7 -16.15 -1.21 -22.41
CA ASP A 7 -15.08 -0.55 -21.65
C ASP A 7 -14.38 -1.39 -20.56
N LEU A 8 -14.12 -2.66 -20.86
CA LEU A 8 -13.08 -3.41 -20.14
C LEU A 8 -12.09 -4.12 -21.10
N TYR A 9 -11.96 -3.62 -22.33
CA TYR A 9 -10.83 -3.95 -23.21
C TYR A 9 -9.79 -2.83 -23.15
N ILE A 10 -8.95 -2.84 -22.11
CA ILE A 10 -7.69 -2.08 -22.11
C ILE A 10 -6.85 -2.61 -23.27
N ASN A 11 -6.60 -1.71 -24.21
CA ASN A 11 -5.87 -1.97 -25.45
C ASN A 11 -4.46 -2.52 -25.13
N ARG A 12 -4.25 -3.82 -25.35
CA ARG A 12 -3.00 -4.55 -25.04
C ARG A 12 -1.74 -4.03 -25.75
N LYS A 13 -1.84 -2.98 -26.58
CA LYS A 13 -0.71 -2.41 -27.31
C LYS A 13 0.00 -1.25 -26.61
N GLU A 14 -0.51 -0.76 -25.47
CA GLU A 14 0.12 0.37 -24.74
C GLU A 14 0.89 -0.04 -23.46
N ILE A 15 1.02 -1.32 -23.14
CA ILE A 15 1.70 -1.82 -21.92
C ILE A 15 3.18 -2.15 -22.18
N VAL A 16 3.79 -1.63 -23.22
CA VAL A 16 5.26 -1.65 -23.32
C VAL A 16 5.77 -0.27 -22.96
N MET A 17 5.63 0.14 -21.70
CA MET A 17 6.34 1.30 -21.22
C MET A 17 7.77 0.91 -20.86
N LYS A 18 8.72 1.55 -21.54
CA LYS A 18 10.12 1.57 -21.16
C LYS A 18 10.25 2.00 -19.70
N TYR A 19 10.84 1.15 -18.87
CA TYR A 19 11.35 1.55 -17.57
C TYR A 19 12.36 2.67 -17.75
N THR A 20 11.93 3.91 -17.50
CA THR A 20 12.81 5.06 -17.39
C THR A 20 12.95 5.40 -15.91
N LYS A 21 14.19 5.53 -15.46
CA LYS A 21 14.57 5.95 -14.11
C LYS A 21 13.78 7.21 -13.72
N LYS A 22 13.17 7.21 -12.54
CA LYS A 22 12.49 8.39 -11.97
C LYS A 22 13.45 9.58 -11.93
N THR A 23 13.29 10.50 -12.83
CA THR A 23 14.01 11.77 -12.86
C THR A 23 13.00 12.90 -12.71
N ASN A 24 13.31 13.90 -11.88
CA ASN A 24 12.51 15.08 -11.59
C ASN A 24 11.26 14.86 -10.72
N THR A 25 11.42 14.19 -9.59
CA THR A 25 10.39 14.18 -8.57
C THR A 25 10.74 15.14 -7.43
N TRP A 26 9.75 15.55 -6.63
CA TRP A 26 9.98 16.36 -5.42
C TRP A 26 10.95 15.70 -4.42
N LEU A 27 11.20 14.39 -4.55
CA LEU A 27 12.20 13.69 -3.76
C LEU A 27 13.63 14.19 -4.00
N ASP A 28 13.91 14.80 -5.15
CA ASP A 28 15.22 15.35 -5.48
C ASP A 28 15.56 16.62 -4.68
N GLU A 29 14.55 17.22 -4.00
CA GLU A 29 14.74 18.34 -3.08
C GLU A 29 15.45 17.90 -1.77
N PHE A 30 15.51 16.60 -1.51
CA PHE A 30 16.19 16.04 -0.34
C PHE A 30 17.57 15.54 -0.74
N GLU A 31 18.62 16.09 -0.12
CA GLU A 31 19.96 15.52 -0.17
C GLU A 31 19.97 14.20 0.62
N ARG A 32 19.78 13.07 -0.06
CA ARG A 32 19.65 11.77 0.59
C ARG A 32 20.33 10.65 -0.18
N ASN A 33 20.92 9.77 0.59
CA ASN A 33 21.12 8.41 0.17
C ASN A 33 19.81 7.66 0.52
N ARG A 34 19.03 7.21 -0.51
CA ARG A 34 17.78 6.45 -0.29
C ARG A 34 17.79 5.62 1.01
N PRO A 35 16.62 5.38 1.64
CA PRO A 35 15.26 5.84 1.34
C PRO A 35 14.91 7.17 2.02
N LEU A 36 13.83 7.86 1.55
CA LEU A 36 13.23 8.96 2.32
C LEU A 36 12.63 8.43 3.62
N VAL A 37 12.95 9.05 4.75
CA VAL A 37 12.41 8.64 6.04
C VAL A 37 11.52 9.74 6.62
N ILE A 38 10.26 9.36 6.88
CA ILE A 38 9.27 10.16 7.60
C ILE A 38 9.05 9.48 8.95
N ALA A 39 9.37 10.14 10.05
CA ALA A 39 9.23 9.53 11.37
C ALA A 39 8.72 10.53 12.41
N GLY A 40 8.14 10.02 13.48
CA GLY A 40 7.58 10.79 14.59
C GLY A 40 6.36 10.09 15.18
N PRO A 41 5.69 10.66 16.18
CA PRO A 41 4.67 9.95 16.94
C PRO A 41 3.41 9.69 16.11
N CYS A 42 2.68 8.65 16.49
CA CYS A 42 1.32 8.41 16.02
C CYS A 42 0.45 9.65 16.26
N SER A 43 0.50 10.19 17.48
CA SER A 43 -0.19 11.41 17.89
C SER A 43 0.76 12.39 18.57
N ALA A 44 0.59 13.68 18.30
CA ALA A 44 1.06 14.70 19.22
C ALA A 44 0.20 14.62 20.50
N GLU A 45 0.84 14.51 21.66
CA GLU A 45 0.17 14.32 22.94
C GLU A 45 0.41 15.51 23.86
N THR A 46 1.67 15.95 23.98
CA THR A 46 2.10 17.12 24.71
C THR A 46 3.18 17.86 23.94
N GLU A 47 3.39 19.15 24.24
CA GLU A 47 4.49 19.92 23.65
C GLU A 47 5.85 19.28 23.96
N GLU A 48 6.04 18.86 25.22
CA GLU A 48 7.29 18.20 25.64
C GLU A 48 7.57 16.93 24.86
N GLN A 49 6.57 16.06 24.66
CA GLN A 49 6.69 14.83 23.88
C GLN A 49 7.08 15.15 22.43
N VAL A 50 6.40 16.10 21.78
CA VAL A 50 6.67 16.52 20.39
C VAL A 50 8.10 17.01 20.23
N LEU A 51 8.55 17.94 21.10
CA LEU A 51 9.88 18.53 21.04
C LEU A 51 10.97 17.48 21.31
N LYS A 52 10.81 16.65 22.34
CA LYS A 52 11.79 15.63 22.72
C LYS A 52 12.02 14.62 21.60
N ILE A 53 10.94 14.13 20.96
CA ILE A 53 11.07 13.22 19.82
C ILE A 53 11.75 13.93 18.63
N ALA A 54 11.34 15.17 18.31
CA ALA A 54 11.95 15.91 17.20
C ALA A 54 13.44 16.13 17.40
N HIS A 55 13.88 16.46 18.62
CA HIS A 55 15.30 16.61 18.96
C HIS A 55 16.10 15.30 18.84
N GLU A 56 15.51 14.16 19.23
CA GLU A 56 16.17 12.86 19.09
C GLU A 56 16.28 12.43 17.62
N LEU A 57 15.33 12.86 16.77
CA LEU A 57 15.32 12.54 15.33
C LEU A 57 16.15 13.51 14.48
N LYS A 58 16.42 14.75 14.95
CA LYS A 58 17.16 15.78 14.21
C LYS A 58 18.52 15.31 13.65
N ASN A 59 19.23 14.47 14.38
CA ASN A 59 20.56 13.98 14.00
C ASN A 59 20.49 12.51 13.52
N SER A 60 19.42 12.14 12.83
CA SER A 60 19.22 10.83 12.23
C SER A 60 18.92 10.99 10.74
N ASP A 61 18.76 9.88 10.02
CA ASP A 61 18.40 9.87 8.59
C ASP A 61 16.93 10.27 8.33
N VAL A 62 16.24 10.88 9.30
CA VAL A 62 14.87 11.36 9.18
C VAL A 62 14.87 12.72 8.49
N SER A 63 14.13 12.82 7.38
CA SER A 63 13.97 14.06 6.62
C SER A 63 12.71 14.84 7.00
N ILE A 64 11.65 14.13 7.38
CA ILE A 64 10.35 14.71 7.67
C ILE A 64 9.85 14.18 9.02
N TYR A 65 9.49 15.11 9.92
CA TYR A 65 8.88 14.78 11.20
C TYR A 65 7.36 14.72 11.04
N ARG A 66 6.75 13.59 11.39
CA ARG A 66 5.30 13.41 11.38
C ARG A 66 4.70 13.49 12.78
N ALA A 67 3.52 14.09 12.93
CA ALA A 67 2.71 13.95 14.14
C ALA A 67 1.23 14.08 13.80
N GLY A 68 0.40 13.15 14.28
CA GLY A 68 -1.05 13.25 14.13
C GLY A 68 -1.63 14.21 15.18
N ILE A 69 -2.18 15.33 14.76
CA ILE A 69 -2.85 16.29 15.65
C ILE A 69 -4.37 16.18 15.59
N TRP A 70 -4.89 15.58 14.52
CA TRP A 70 -6.28 15.16 14.34
C TRP A 70 -6.32 13.67 14.04
N LYS A 71 -7.19 12.93 14.73
CA LYS A 71 -7.26 11.46 14.64
C LYS A 71 -8.68 11.01 14.33
N PRO A 72 -9.01 10.72 13.06
CA PRO A 72 -10.31 10.14 12.74
C PRO A 72 -10.41 8.74 13.34
N ARG A 73 -11.27 8.57 14.35
CA ARG A 73 -11.47 7.30 15.04
C ARG A 73 -12.64 6.53 14.47
N THR A 74 -12.50 5.21 14.36
CA THR A 74 -13.59 4.32 13.94
C THR A 74 -14.66 4.19 15.01
N ARG A 75 -14.25 4.28 16.29
CA ARG A 75 -15.18 4.25 17.44
C ARG A 75 -15.00 5.51 18.28
N PRO A 76 -16.09 6.10 18.78
CA PRO A 76 -16.02 7.27 19.68
C PRO A 76 -15.37 6.88 21.02
N GLY A 77 -14.90 7.87 21.76
CA GLY A 77 -14.36 7.72 23.12
C GLY A 77 -12.86 7.42 23.20
N GLY A 78 -12.13 7.35 22.06
CA GLY A 78 -10.67 7.34 22.05
C GLY A 78 -10.08 8.75 21.96
N PHE A 79 -8.77 8.86 22.15
CA PHE A 79 -8.05 10.13 21.94
C PHE A 79 -8.16 10.58 20.47
N GLU A 80 -8.77 11.74 20.23
CA GLU A 80 -9.05 12.26 18.89
C GLU A 80 -8.00 13.26 18.39
N GLY A 81 -6.93 13.46 19.15
CA GLY A 81 -5.85 14.40 18.88
C GLY A 81 -5.98 15.69 19.71
N VAL A 82 -4.91 16.46 19.72
CA VAL A 82 -4.85 17.74 20.45
C VAL A 82 -5.44 18.91 19.65
N GLY A 83 -5.68 18.72 18.37
CA GLY A 83 -6.21 19.76 17.50
C GLY A 83 -5.20 20.86 17.17
N GLU A 84 -5.69 22.07 16.99
CA GLU A 84 -4.93 23.23 16.49
C GLU A 84 -3.71 23.58 17.35
N ILE A 85 -3.77 23.36 18.67
CA ILE A 85 -2.63 23.65 19.55
C ILE A 85 -1.37 22.89 19.13
N GLY A 86 -1.53 21.69 18.57
CA GLY A 86 -0.42 20.87 18.05
C GLY A 86 0.33 21.55 16.92
N LEU A 87 -0.31 22.42 16.13
CA LEU A 87 0.35 23.17 15.07
C LEU A 87 1.44 24.10 15.62
N LYS A 88 1.18 24.75 16.75
CA LYS A 88 2.15 25.61 17.43
C LYS A 88 3.34 24.80 17.95
N TRP A 89 3.10 23.62 18.47
CA TRP A 89 4.17 22.72 18.92
C TRP A 89 5.05 22.27 17.75
N LEU A 90 4.43 21.98 16.60
CA LEU A 90 5.15 21.61 15.39
C LEU A 90 5.95 22.78 14.81
N GLN A 91 5.42 24.01 14.81
CA GLN A 91 6.18 25.20 14.42
C GLN A 91 7.43 25.38 15.27
N LYS A 92 7.30 25.19 16.60
CA LYS A 92 8.42 25.25 17.53
C LYS A 92 9.42 24.15 17.27
N ALA A 93 8.97 22.91 17.07
CA ALA A 93 9.83 21.79 16.71
C ALA A 93 10.59 22.03 15.39
N LYS A 94 9.93 22.60 14.37
CA LYS A 94 10.54 23.00 13.09
C LYS A 94 11.65 24.04 13.32
N ALA A 95 11.36 25.08 14.09
CA ALA A 95 12.33 26.14 14.39
C ALA A 95 13.57 25.64 15.13
N GLU A 96 13.40 24.69 16.06
CA GLU A 96 14.49 24.15 16.89
C GLU A 96 15.31 23.06 16.18
N THR A 97 14.70 22.33 15.25
CA THR A 97 15.34 21.15 14.63
C THR A 97 15.69 21.31 13.17
N GLY A 98 14.95 22.16 12.44
CA GLY A 98 15.08 22.27 10.98
C GLY A 98 14.39 21.14 10.20
N LEU A 99 13.75 20.17 10.86
CA LEU A 99 13.02 19.10 10.21
C LEU A 99 11.74 19.68 9.54
N LEU A 100 11.38 19.16 8.39
CA LEU A 100 10.08 19.45 7.78
C LEU A 100 8.96 18.78 8.57
N MET A 101 7.82 19.47 8.71
CA MET A 101 6.69 19.00 9.51
C MET A 101 5.59 18.41 8.65
N ALA A 102 5.08 17.25 9.06
CA ALA A 102 3.99 16.55 8.39
C ALA A 102 2.81 16.29 9.32
N ILE A 103 1.57 16.52 8.83
CA ILE A 103 0.33 16.22 9.56
C ILE A 103 -0.73 15.59 8.67
N GLU A 104 -1.70 14.87 9.29
CA GLU A 104 -2.92 14.41 8.63
C GLU A 104 -3.89 15.56 8.42
N VAL A 105 -4.54 15.59 7.24
CA VAL A 105 -5.69 16.46 6.98
C VAL A 105 -6.88 15.61 6.54
N ALA A 106 -8.08 15.92 7.05
CA ALA A 106 -9.29 15.16 6.78
C ALA A 106 -10.45 16.03 6.23
N ASN A 107 -10.27 17.33 6.19
CA ASN A 107 -11.26 18.29 5.69
C ASN A 107 -10.60 19.62 5.33
N VAL A 108 -11.39 20.55 4.78
CA VAL A 108 -10.95 21.89 4.34
C VAL A 108 -10.41 22.74 5.49
N THR A 109 -11.00 22.65 6.68
CA THR A 109 -10.54 23.42 7.85
C THR A 109 -9.13 22.99 8.26
N HIS A 110 -8.86 21.69 8.28
CA HIS A 110 -7.52 21.16 8.57
C HIS A 110 -6.49 21.64 7.54
N VAL A 111 -6.85 21.70 6.25
CA VAL A 111 -5.97 22.22 5.19
C VAL A 111 -5.67 23.70 5.43
N LYS A 112 -6.67 24.54 5.68
CA LYS A 112 -6.48 25.97 5.93
C LYS A 112 -5.55 26.22 7.10
N LEU A 113 -5.82 25.59 8.25
CA LEU A 113 -5.00 25.71 9.45
C LEU A 113 -3.55 25.23 9.20
N ALA A 114 -3.38 24.13 8.47
CA ALA A 114 -2.04 23.62 8.11
C ALA A 114 -1.25 24.63 7.25
N LEU A 115 -1.91 25.26 6.29
CA LEU A 115 -1.28 26.27 5.42
C LEU A 115 -0.97 27.57 6.18
N GLU A 116 -1.87 28.03 7.05
CA GLU A 116 -1.66 29.19 7.92
C GLU A 116 -0.49 29.02 8.88
N HIS A 117 -0.23 27.79 9.33
CA HIS A 117 0.90 27.47 10.21
C HIS A 117 2.16 26.96 9.46
N ASP A 118 2.21 27.14 8.15
CA ASP A 118 3.34 26.78 7.29
C ASP A 118 3.82 25.32 7.43
N ILE A 119 2.88 24.39 7.57
CA ILE A 119 3.20 22.95 7.55
C ILE A 119 3.71 22.57 6.15
N ASP A 120 4.76 21.74 6.10
CA ASP A 120 5.48 21.42 4.84
C ASP A 120 4.85 20.28 4.06
N VAL A 121 4.31 19.27 4.77
CA VAL A 121 3.78 18.03 4.21
C VAL A 121 2.41 17.75 4.79
N LEU A 122 1.41 17.55 3.94
CA LEU A 122 0.07 17.17 4.37
C LEU A 122 -0.24 15.76 3.84
N TRP A 123 -0.72 14.86 4.70
CA TRP A 123 -1.19 13.58 4.19
C TRP A 123 -2.71 13.42 4.36
N ILE A 124 -3.33 12.85 3.34
CA ILE A 124 -4.73 12.45 3.35
C ILE A 124 -4.77 11.01 3.90
N GLY A 125 -5.46 10.83 5.02
CA GLY A 125 -5.53 9.54 5.71
C GLY A 125 -6.38 8.50 4.97
N ALA A 126 -6.12 7.22 5.22
CA ALA A 126 -6.79 6.10 4.56
C ALA A 126 -8.33 6.11 4.72
N ARG A 127 -8.84 6.62 5.86
CA ARG A 127 -10.29 6.76 6.09
C ARG A 127 -10.90 7.92 5.30
N THR A 128 -10.12 8.95 5.01
CA THR A 128 -10.54 10.09 4.19
C THR A 128 -10.48 9.70 2.70
N THR A 129 -9.48 8.93 2.28
CA THR A 129 -9.30 8.48 0.89
C THR A 129 -10.50 7.67 0.37
N VAL A 130 -11.24 6.97 1.23
CA VAL A 130 -12.46 6.23 0.81
C VAL A 130 -13.65 7.15 0.48
N ASN A 131 -13.56 8.44 0.75
CA ASN A 131 -14.63 9.39 0.50
C ASN A 131 -14.25 10.35 -0.63
N PRO A 132 -14.73 10.14 -1.87
CA PRO A 132 -14.39 10.98 -3.02
C PRO A 132 -14.77 12.46 -2.85
N PHE A 133 -15.84 12.79 -2.11
CA PHE A 133 -16.23 14.17 -1.85
C PHE A 133 -15.23 14.86 -0.93
N ALA A 134 -14.84 14.22 0.17
CA ALA A 134 -13.84 14.75 1.08
C ALA A 134 -12.50 14.98 0.40
N VAL A 135 -12.04 14.02 -0.43
CA VAL A 135 -10.79 14.16 -1.20
C VAL A 135 -10.91 15.30 -2.21
N GLN A 136 -12.07 15.48 -2.88
CA GLN A 136 -12.28 16.59 -3.80
C GLN A 136 -12.22 17.95 -3.08
N GLU A 137 -12.90 18.09 -1.97
CA GLU A 137 -12.88 19.34 -1.16
C GLU A 137 -11.47 19.68 -0.68
N ILE A 138 -10.70 18.66 -0.23
CA ILE A 138 -9.31 18.82 0.17
C ILE A 138 -8.44 19.24 -1.03
N ALA A 139 -8.60 18.59 -2.17
CA ALA A 139 -7.86 18.91 -3.39
C ALA A 139 -8.14 20.34 -3.85
N ASP A 140 -9.39 20.78 -3.81
CA ASP A 140 -9.76 22.15 -4.16
C ASP A 140 -9.18 23.18 -3.18
N ALA A 141 -9.14 22.88 -1.88
CA ALA A 141 -8.52 23.72 -0.87
C ALA A 141 -6.99 23.83 -0.99
N LEU A 142 -6.36 22.84 -1.64
CA LEU A 142 -4.92 22.79 -1.87
C LEU A 142 -4.48 23.43 -3.19
N ARG A 143 -5.39 23.92 -4.04
CA ARG A 143 -5.04 24.56 -5.32
C ARG A 143 -4.03 25.68 -5.13
N GLY A 144 -2.99 25.66 -5.97
CA GLY A 144 -1.91 26.66 -5.95
C GLY A 144 -0.89 26.51 -4.82
N THR A 145 -1.02 25.50 -3.95
CA THR A 145 0.01 25.20 -2.95
C THR A 145 1.23 24.54 -3.58
N LYS A 146 2.41 24.81 -3.01
CA LYS A 146 3.66 24.09 -3.32
C LYS A 146 4.05 23.08 -2.27
N LYS A 147 3.15 22.78 -1.33
CA LYS A 147 3.39 21.79 -0.27
C LYS A 147 3.40 20.38 -0.83
N ILE A 148 4.07 19.47 -0.15
CA ILE A 148 4.07 18.04 -0.50
C ILE A 148 2.78 17.42 0.02
N ILE A 149 2.05 16.73 -0.86
CA ILE A 149 0.79 16.08 -0.52
C ILE A 149 0.96 14.56 -0.66
N LEU A 150 0.72 13.85 0.44
CA LEU A 150 0.80 12.39 0.49
C LEU A 150 -0.61 11.81 0.55
N LEU A 151 -0.93 10.89 -0.34
CA LEU A 151 -2.21 10.19 -0.37
C LEU A 151 -2.04 8.75 0.13
N LYS A 152 -2.56 8.42 1.31
CA LYS A 152 -2.61 7.03 1.78
C LYS A 152 -3.60 6.21 0.95
N ASN A 153 -3.31 4.92 0.72
CA ASN A 153 -4.29 4.01 0.13
C ASN A 153 -5.58 3.97 0.98
N PRO A 154 -6.74 3.71 0.36
CA PRO A 154 -8.00 3.54 1.09
C PRO A 154 -7.91 2.36 2.07
N VAL A 155 -8.75 2.34 3.12
CA VAL A 155 -8.74 1.24 4.10
C VAL A 155 -9.11 -0.11 3.50
N ASN A 156 -10.02 -0.15 2.54
CA ASN A 156 -10.39 -1.35 1.78
C ASN A 156 -9.50 -1.55 0.54
N PRO A 157 -9.29 -2.78 0.07
CA PRO A 157 -8.46 -3.07 -1.10
C PRO A 157 -9.17 -2.69 -2.41
N ASP A 158 -9.22 -1.40 -2.69
CA ASP A 158 -9.88 -0.81 -3.85
C ASP A 158 -8.92 0.12 -4.60
N LEU A 159 -8.36 -0.39 -5.70
CA LEU A 159 -7.46 0.36 -6.55
C LEU A 159 -8.14 1.57 -7.18
N SER A 160 -9.42 1.48 -7.56
CA SER A 160 -10.15 2.56 -8.23
C SER A 160 -10.34 3.77 -7.32
N LEU A 161 -10.59 3.54 -6.02
CA LEU A 161 -10.65 4.61 -5.02
C LEU A 161 -9.29 5.32 -4.85
N TRP A 162 -8.19 4.54 -4.85
CA TRP A 162 -6.86 5.13 -4.72
C TRP A 162 -6.48 5.95 -5.95
N LEU A 163 -6.74 5.41 -7.14
CA LEU A 163 -6.57 6.11 -8.42
C LEU A 163 -7.39 7.39 -8.48
N GLY A 164 -8.69 7.30 -8.17
CA GLY A 164 -9.58 8.45 -8.18
C GLY A 164 -9.18 9.55 -7.18
N GLY A 165 -8.60 9.18 -6.03
CA GLY A 165 -8.01 10.14 -5.09
C GLY A 165 -6.79 10.86 -5.68
N LEU A 166 -5.90 10.12 -6.33
CA LEU A 166 -4.71 10.66 -7.00
C LEU A 166 -5.11 11.61 -8.14
N GLU A 167 -6.03 11.20 -9.01
CA GLU A 167 -6.52 12.00 -10.14
C GLU A 167 -7.14 13.33 -9.69
N ARG A 168 -7.86 13.35 -8.57
CA ARG A 168 -8.40 14.60 -8.00
C ARG A 168 -7.30 15.59 -7.61
N LEU A 169 -6.25 15.09 -6.97
CA LEU A 169 -5.09 15.92 -6.61
C LEU A 169 -4.37 16.46 -7.85
N GLN A 170 -4.14 15.61 -8.86
CA GLN A 170 -3.53 16.00 -10.13
C GLN A 170 -4.39 17.03 -10.87
N ASN A 171 -5.71 16.83 -10.95
CA ASN A 171 -6.66 17.76 -11.58
C ASN A 171 -6.77 19.10 -10.82
N ALA A 172 -6.47 19.12 -9.53
CA ALA A 172 -6.33 20.34 -8.76
C ALA A 172 -5.02 21.10 -9.02
N GLY A 173 -4.10 20.55 -9.82
CA GLY A 173 -2.81 21.15 -10.15
C GLY A 173 -1.76 21.00 -9.06
N ILE A 174 -1.88 19.98 -8.21
CA ILE A 174 -0.87 19.66 -7.20
C ILE A 174 0.34 19.01 -7.89
N GLU A 175 1.50 19.63 -7.78
CA GLU A 175 2.73 19.17 -8.44
C GLU A 175 3.52 18.15 -7.61
N LYS A 176 3.54 18.32 -6.27
CA LYS A 176 4.31 17.48 -5.35
C LYS A 176 3.42 16.46 -4.66
N ILE A 177 3.11 15.37 -5.38
CA ILE A 177 2.30 14.28 -4.86
C ILE A 177 3.18 13.06 -4.59
N GLY A 178 2.90 12.34 -3.50
CA GLY A 178 3.38 10.99 -3.23
C GLY A 178 2.25 10.12 -2.73
N ILE A 179 2.38 8.81 -2.86
CA ILE A 179 1.43 7.86 -2.30
C ILE A 179 2.04 7.11 -1.12
N VAL A 180 1.19 6.76 -0.15
CA VAL A 180 1.61 6.02 1.04
C VAL A 180 0.82 4.72 1.11
N HIS A 181 1.56 3.63 1.06
CA HIS A 181 1.02 2.28 1.22
C HIS A 181 1.06 1.88 2.69
N ARG A 182 -0.13 1.76 3.31
CA ARG A 182 -0.29 1.43 4.74
C ARG A 182 -1.03 0.10 4.97
N GLY A 183 -1.18 -0.72 3.92
CA GLY A 183 -1.97 -1.94 3.93
C GLY A 183 -3.49 -1.70 3.89
N PHE A 184 -4.23 -2.79 3.77
CA PHE A 184 -5.68 -2.79 3.60
C PHE A 184 -6.35 -3.59 4.71
N SER A 185 -7.56 -3.18 5.09
CA SER A 185 -8.36 -3.91 6.06
C SER A 185 -8.80 -5.26 5.49
N THR A 186 -8.85 -6.25 6.37
CA THR A 186 -9.39 -7.58 6.06
C THR A 186 -10.30 -8.04 7.19
N TYR A 187 -11.23 -8.92 6.87
CA TYR A 187 -12.04 -9.63 7.85
C TYR A 187 -11.27 -10.83 8.45
N GLU A 188 -10.30 -11.36 7.71
CA GLU A 188 -9.51 -12.51 8.13
C GLU A 188 -8.49 -12.13 9.21
N LYS A 189 -8.26 -13.02 10.18
CA LYS A 189 -7.18 -12.88 11.16
C LYS A 189 -5.86 -13.25 10.51
N THR A 190 -4.93 -12.32 10.45
CA THR A 190 -3.58 -12.51 9.89
C THR A 190 -2.53 -12.03 10.89
N LYS A 191 -1.24 -12.24 10.56
CA LYS A 191 -0.13 -11.66 11.31
C LYS A 191 -0.09 -10.12 11.20
N TYR A 192 -0.73 -9.55 10.20
CA TYR A 192 -0.79 -8.12 9.94
C TYR A 192 -2.05 -7.49 10.54
N ARG A 193 -1.96 -6.24 10.97
CA ARG A 193 -3.11 -5.41 11.30
C ARG A 193 -3.88 -5.01 10.03
N ASN A 194 -3.14 -4.72 8.96
CA ASN A 194 -3.67 -4.43 7.63
C ASN A 194 -2.83 -5.20 6.61
N ILE A 195 -3.46 -6.03 5.79
CA ILE A 195 -2.74 -6.86 4.82
C ILE A 195 -2.07 -5.95 3.77
N PRO A 196 -0.82 -6.20 3.40
CA PRO A 196 -0.12 -5.35 2.42
C PRO A 196 -0.80 -5.32 1.06
N GLU A 197 -1.32 -6.46 0.55
CA GLU A 197 -1.86 -6.58 -0.81
C GLU A 197 -0.91 -5.92 -1.84
N TRP A 198 0.32 -6.37 -1.85
CA TRP A 198 1.42 -5.78 -2.64
C TRP A 198 1.07 -5.55 -4.10
N GLN A 199 0.22 -6.41 -4.70
CA GLN A 199 -0.17 -6.31 -6.10
C GLN A 199 -0.90 -4.99 -6.41
N ILE A 200 -1.69 -4.45 -5.46
CA ILE A 200 -2.37 -3.16 -5.65
C ILE A 200 -1.35 -2.02 -5.70
N ALA A 201 -0.35 -2.07 -4.82
CA ALA A 201 0.71 -1.06 -4.79
C ALA A 201 1.64 -1.16 -6.01
N ILE A 202 2.00 -2.39 -6.43
CA ILE A 202 2.77 -2.65 -7.66
C ILE A 202 2.01 -2.12 -8.88
N GLU A 203 0.70 -2.30 -8.94
CA GLU A 203 -0.12 -1.76 -10.04
C GLU A 203 -0.10 -0.22 -10.06
N MET A 204 -0.09 0.45 -8.88
CA MET A 204 0.09 1.89 -8.80
C MET A 204 1.46 2.33 -9.34
N GLN A 205 2.53 1.62 -8.98
CA GLN A 205 3.88 1.91 -9.51
C GLN A 205 3.96 1.71 -11.03
N ASN A 206 3.30 0.67 -11.55
CA ASN A 206 3.29 0.40 -12.99
C ASN A 206 2.54 1.47 -13.79
N ARG A 207 1.43 1.99 -13.25
CA ARG A 207 0.64 3.06 -13.91
C ARG A 207 1.28 4.43 -13.79
N PHE A 208 1.97 4.68 -12.68
CA PHE A 208 2.59 5.97 -12.37
C PHE A 208 4.05 5.77 -11.93
N PRO A 209 4.94 5.41 -12.88
CA PRO A 209 6.34 5.07 -12.55
C PRO A 209 7.11 6.21 -11.91
N ASP A 210 6.73 7.47 -12.16
CA ASP A 210 7.38 8.66 -11.61
C ASP A 210 6.79 9.11 -10.28
N LEU A 211 5.68 8.50 -9.83
CA LEU A 211 5.03 8.86 -8.58
C LEU A 211 5.77 8.24 -7.39
N PRO A 212 6.27 9.05 -6.44
CA PRO A 212 6.90 8.53 -5.23
C PRO A 212 5.97 7.65 -4.41
N ILE A 213 6.44 6.47 -4.03
CA ILE A 213 5.73 5.54 -3.16
C ILE A 213 6.46 5.33 -1.85
N ILE A 214 5.74 5.46 -0.75
CA ILE A 214 6.25 5.37 0.62
C ILE A 214 5.52 4.25 1.34
N ILE A 215 6.26 3.37 2.01
CA ILE A 215 5.67 2.34 2.87
C ILE A 215 5.37 2.88 4.26
N ASP A 216 4.26 2.48 4.85
CA ASP A 216 3.92 2.70 6.25
C ASP A 216 3.84 1.35 6.99
N PRO A 217 5.01 0.79 7.39
CA PRO A 217 5.06 -0.53 7.99
C PRO A 217 4.42 -0.56 9.38
N SER A 218 4.38 0.57 10.10
CA SER A 218 3.73 0.66 11.41
C SER A 218 2.24 0.30 11.34
N HIS A 219 1.53 0.83 10.35
CA HIS A 219 0.12 0.54 10.17
C HIS A 219 -0.15 -0.82 9.51
N ILE A 220 0.76 -1.33 8.68
CA ILE A 220 0.66 -2.67 8.11
C ILE A 220 0.75 -3.71 9.23
N THR A 221 1.79 -3.62 10.03
CA THR A 221 2.07 -4.65 11.04
C THR A 221 1.19 -4.51 12.28
N GLY A 222 0.94 -3.29 12.75
CA GLY A 222 0.36 -3.04 14.08
C GLY A 222 1.22 -3.55 15.23
N ASN A 223 2.46 -3.97 14.93
CA ASN A 223 3.41 -4.59 15.85
C ASN A 223 4.83 -4.12 15.55
N ARG A 224 5.48 -3.47 16.50
CA ARG A 224 6.82 -2.88 16.35
C ARG A 224 7.90 -3.90 15.96
N ASN A 225 7.75 -5.16 16.35
CA ASN A 225 8.74 -6.21 16.07
C ASN A 225 8.78 -6.65 14.59
N MET A 226 7.78 -6.29 13.80
CA MET A 226 7.68 -6.67 12.38
C MET A 226 7.99 -5.51 11.43
N ILE A 227 8.24 -4.31 11.95
CA ILE A 227 8.43 -3.08 11.13
C ILE A 227 9.63 -3.25 10.19
N GLN A 228 10.75 -3.78 10.68
CA GLN A 228 11.96 -3.98 9.87
C GLN A 228 11.72 -4.95 8.71
N GLU A 229 11.02 -6.07 8.95
CA GLU A 229 10.70 -7.08 7.93
C GLU A 229 9.89 -6.43 6.79
N VAL A 230 8.80 -5.73 7.11
CA VAL A 230 7.94 -5.10 6.10
C VAL A 230 8.63 -3.91 5.41
N ALA A 231 9.44 -3.15 6.13
CA ALA A 231 10.24 -2.08 5.53
C ALA A 231 11.27 -2.62 4.52
N GLN A 232 11.92 -3.75 4.84
CA GLN A 232 12.87 -4.40 3.92
C GLN A 232 12.14 -4.95 2.68
N GLU A 233 11.00 -5.62 2.86
CA GLU A 233 10.19 -6.13 1.75
C GLU A 233 9.78 -5.01 0.78
N ALA A 234 9.37 -3.86 1.32
CA ALA A 234 9.06 -2.69 0.50
C ALA A 234 10.26 -2.14 -0.26
N LEU A 235 11.45 -2.06 0.37
CA LEU A 235 12.67 -1.64 -0.32
C LEU A 235 13.06 -2.60 -1.44
N ASP A 236 12.87 -3.91 -1.22
CA ASP A 236 13.11 -4.94 -2.23
C ASP A 236 12.09 -4.87 -3.40
N LEU A 237 10.91 -4.25 -3.15
CA LEU A 237 9.91 -3.87 -4.17
C LEU A 237 10.12 -2.44 -4.71
N ASN A 238 11.29 -1.85 -4.50
CA ASN A 238 11.70 -0.55 -5.03
C ASN A 238 10.85 0.64 -4.57
N TYR A 239 10.43 0.66 -3.30
CA TYR A 239 9.78 1.83 -2.69
C TYR A 239 10.80 2.95 -2.47
N ASP A 240 10.33 4.20 -2.55
CA ASP A 240 11.15 5.41 -2.48
C ASP A 240 11.42 5.88 -1.06
N GLY A 241 10.64 5.42 -0.08
CA GLY A 241 10.78 5.83 1.31
C GLY A 241 9.88 5.07 2.27
N MET A 242 9.93 5.47 3.53
CA MET A 242 9.14 4.87 4.61
C MET A 242 8.60 5.91 5.57
N MET A 243 7.43 5.62 6.15
CA MET A 243 6.78 6.41 7.21
C MET A 243 6.63 5.52 8.44
N ILE A 244 7.41 5.79 9.51
CA ILE A 244 7.47 4.95 10.70
C ILE A 244 7.03 5.73 11.93
N GLU A 245 6.12 5.16 12.71
CA GLU A 245 5.67 5.76 13.97
C GLU A 245 6.71 5.58 15.06
N THR A 246 7.13 6.71 15.66
CA THR A 246 8.24 6.77 16.61
C THR A 246 7.85 7.60 17.83
N HIS A 247 7.96 7.04 19.01
CA HIS A 247 7.59 7.67 20.26
C HIS A 247 8.69 7.54 21.30
N ILE A 248 8.84 8.54 22.18
CA ILE A 248 9.87 8.52 23.22
C ILE A 248 9.65 7.40 24.25
N ASP A 249 8.39 7.13 24.53
CA ASP A 249 7.93 6.07 25.44
C ASP A 249 6.73 5.36 24.82
N PRO A 250 6.97 4.42 23.85
CA PRO A 250 5.90 3.81 23.07
C PRO A 250 4.86 3.07 23.90
N ASP A 251 5.23 2.50 25.03
CA ASP A 251 4.31 1.68 25.84
C ASP A 251 3.24 2.53 26.56
N ASN A 252 3.57 3.82 26.82
CA ASN A 252 2.65 4.79 27.42
C ASN A 252 2.04 5.77 26.41
N ALA A 253 2.20 5.53 25.11
CA ALA A 253 1.61 6.38 24.08
C ALA A 253 0.08 6.36 24.14
N TRP A 254 -0.57 7.52 23.94
CA TRP A 254 -2.03 7.67 23.99
C TRP A 254 -2.75 7.04 22.79
N SER A 255 -1.99 6.70 21.76
CA SER A 255 -2.54 6.02 20.57
C SER A 255 -1.56 5.03 19.97
N ASP A 256 -2.09 3.89 19.50
CA ASP A 256 -1.38 2.88 18.72
C ASP A 256 0.01 2.46 19.29
N ALA A 257 0.09 2.31 20.63
CA ALA A 257 1.31 2.02 21.39
C ALA A 257 2.13 0.84 20.83
N ALA A 258 1.47 -0.26 20.46
CA ALA A 258 2.12 -1.51 20.06
C ALA A 258 2.93 -1.40 18.74
N GLN A 259 2.63 -0.42 17.91
CA GLN A 259 3.25 -0.27 16.57
C GLN A 259 4.30 0.83 16.50
N GLN A 260 4.54 1.57 17.58
CA GLN A 260 5.55 2.63 17.64
C GLN A 260 6.88 2.09 18.12
N VAL A 261 7.99 2.61 17.59
CA VAL A 261 9.35 2.32 18.03
C VAL A 261 9.96 3.50 18.75
N THR A 262 11.00 3.29 19.55
CA THR A 262 11.79 4.41 20.09
C THR A 262 12.68 5.02 19.00
N PRO A 263 13.15 6.29 19.13
CA PRO A 263 14.12 6.88 18.22
C PRO A 263 15.41 6.05 18.08
N SER A 264 15.86 5.42 19.15
CA SER A 264 17.03 4.52 19.11
C SER A 264 16.76 3.24 18.33
N ALA A 265 15.59 2.64 18.51
CA ALA A 265 15.18 1.46 17.73
C ALA A 265 14.99 1.81 16.24
N LEU A 266 14.44 2.99 15.91
CA LEU A 266 14.36 3.46 14.54
C LEU A 266 15.76 3.56 13.90
N LYS A 267 16.72 4.18 14.58
CA LYS A 267 18.11 4.28 14.08
C LYS A 267 18.71 2.90 13.79
N GLN A 268 18.43 1.92 14.66
CA GLN A 268 18.93 0.55 14.45
C GLN A 268 18.24 -0.09 13.23
N ILE A 269 16.92 0.02 13.10
CA ILE A 269 16.17 -0.47 11.93
C ILE A 269 16.76 0.12 10.63
N LEU A 270 16.91 1.46 10.56
CA LEU A 270 17.45 2.13 9.37
C LEU A 270 18.88 1.65 9.02
N LYS A 271 19.70 1.39 10.02
CA LYS A 271 21.06 0.86 9.82
C LYS A 271 21.08 -0.56 9.29
N ASP A 272 20.13 -1.39 9.72
CA ASP A 272 20.07 -2.81 9.36
C ASP A 272 19.39 -3.05 8.01
N LEU A 273 18.67 -2.05 7.48
CA LEU A 273 18.02 -2.14 6.17
C LEU A 273 19.05 -2.14 5.03
N VAL A 274 18.90 -3.09 4.13
CA VAL A 274 19.74 -3.24 2.94
C VAL A 274 19.06 -2.54 1.76
N VAL A 275 19.70 -1.47 1.27
CA VAL A 275 19.25 -0.79 0.05
C VAL A 275 19.91 -1.44 -1.16
N ARG A 276 19.11 -2.02 -2.05
CA ARG A 276 19.59 -2.67 -3.27
C ARG A 276 19.47 -1.72 -4.47
N ASN A 277 20.33 -1.91 -5.45
CA ASN A 277 20.18 -1.22 -6.73
C ASN A 277 18.99 -1.82 -7.48
N SER A 278 18.22 -0.97 -8.14
CA SER A 278 17.08 -1.40 -8.97
C SER A 278 17.52 -2.21 -10.20
N ASP A 279 18.73 -1.96 -10.69
CA ASP A 279 19.32 -2.64 -11.85
C ASP A 279 20.81 -2.90 -11.65
N ASP A 280 21.26 -4.08 -12.05
CA ASP A 280 22.66 -4.39 -12.31
C ASP A 280 22.87 -4.42 -13.82
N ASN A 281 23.60 -3.45 -14.35
CA ASN A 281 23.84 -3.27 -15.79
C ASN A 281 24.98 -4.16 -16.31
N THR A 282 25.41 -5.19 -15.56
CA THR A 282 26.42 -6.11 -16.06
C THR A 282 25.83 -7.08 -17.09
N ASP A 283 26.60 -7.35 -18.16
CA ASP A 283 26.20 -8.29 -19.23
C ASP A 283 25.90 -9.70 -18.68
N GLU A 284 26.64 -10.13 -17.67
CA GLU A 284 26.48 -11.44 -17.04
C GLU A 284 25.15 -11.56 -16.30
N TYR A 285 24.79 -10.53 -15.49
CA TYR A 285 23.50 -10.47 -14.81
C TYR A 285 22.35 -10.46 -15.81
N SER A 286 22.42 -9.60 -16.84
CA SER A 286 21.40 -9.46 -17.87
C SER A 286 21.15 -10.77 -18.62
N LYS A 287 22.21 -11.50 -19.01
CA LYS A 287 22.11 -12.82 -19.67
C LYS A 287 21.51 -13.87 -18.75
N SER A 288 21.93 -13.91 -17.50
CA SER A 288 21.42 -14.85 -16.49
C SER A 288 19.94 -14.63 -16.23
N MET A 289 19.51 -13.37 -16.04
CA MET A 289 18.11 -13.00 -15.84
C MET A 289 17.24 -13.29 -17.06
N ALA A 290 17.73 -13.00 -18.27
CA ALA A 290 17.02 -13.31 -19.51
C ALA A 290 16.73 -14.81 -19.63
N LYS A 291 17.71 -15.67 -19.32
CA LYS A 291 17.54 -17.13 -19.33
C LYS A 291 16.50 -17.62 -18.31
N LEU A 292 16.57 -17.09 -17.06
CA LEU A 292 15.64 -17.47 -16.01
C LEU A 292 14.20 -17.00 -16.33
N ARG A 293 14.04 -15.78 -16.84
CA ARG A 293 12.74 -15.24 -17.26
C ARG A 293 12.14 -16.06 -18.41
N ALA A 294 12.95 -16.44 -19.42
CA ALA A 294 12.49 -17.30 -20.51
C ALA A 294 12.02 -18.69 -20.02
N ASN A 295 12.67 -19.23 -18.99
CA ASN A 295 12.21 -20.49 -18.38
C ASN A 295 10.87 -20.31 -17.66
N ILE A 296 10.67 -19.19 -16.93
CA ILE A 296 9.38 -18.86 -16.29
C ILE A 296 8.30 -18.70 -17.36
N ASP A 297 8.55 -17.95 -18.42
CA ASP A 297 7.59 -17.73 -19.52
C ASP A 297 7.13 -19.06 -20.15
N ALA A 298 8.05 -20.01 -20.32
CA ALA A 298 7.74 -21.35 -20.84
C ALA A 298 6.88 -22.16 -19.86
N LEU A 299 7.15 -22.06 -18.55
CA LEU A 299 6.35 -22.71 -17.51
C LEU A 299 4.95 -22.09 -17.42
N ASP A 300 4.85 -20.77 -17.49
CA ASP A 300 3.56 -20.04 -17.46
C ASP A 300 2.71 -20.40 -18.66
N SER A 301 3.30 -20.50 -19.86
CA SER A 301 2.61 -20.99 -21.05
C SER A 301 2.06 -22.41 -20.85
N THR A 302 2.87 -23.30 -20.28
CA THR A 302 2.45 -24.68 -19.96
C THR A 302 1.31 -24.70 -18.94
N LEU A 303 1.38 -23.85 -17.91
CA LEU A 303 0.33 -23.70 -16.89
C LEU A 303 -1.00 -23.26 -17.51
N LEU A 304 -0.98 -22.27 -18.41
CA LEU A 304 -2.18 -21.80 -19.12
C LEU A 304 -2.78 -22.92 -20.00
N ASP A 305 -1.95 -23.72 -20.69
CA ASP A 305 -2.42 -24.85 -21.48
C ASP A 305 -3.11 -25.93 -20.61
N LEU A 306 -2.54 -26.21 -19.43
CA LEU A 306 -3.13 -27.16 -18.48
C LEU A 306 -4.45 -26.64 -17.90
N LEU A 307 -4.53 -25.35 -17.56
CA LEU A 307 -5.76 -24.71 -17.12
C LEU A 307 -6.83 -24.74 -18.23
N GLY A 308 -6.46 -24.45 -19.47
CA GLY A 308 -7.36 -24.53 -20.61
C GLY A 308 -7.93 -25.95 -20.81
N LYS A 309 -7.07 -26.98 -20.72
CA LYS A 309 -7.51 -28.39 -20.77
C LYS A 309 -8.46 -28.73 -19.64
N ARG A 310 -8.16 -28.26 -18.41
CA ARG A 310 -8.99 -28.46 -17.23
C ARG A 310 -10.38 -27.80 -17.40
N MET A 311 -10.45 -26.60 -17.97
CA MET A 311 -11.73 -25.92 -18.21
C MET A 311 -12.59 -26.63 -19.29
N LYS A 312 -11.98 -27.21 -20.30
CA LYS A 312 -12.70 -28.08 -21.26
C LYS A 312 -13.37 -29.28 -20.56
N ILE A 313 -12.65 -29.92 -19.63
CA ILE A 313 -13.20 -31.03 -18.83
C ILE A 313 -14.31 -30.52 -17.90
N ALA A 314 -14.17 -29.32 -17.30
CA ALA A 314 -15.22 -28.72 -16.49
C ALA A 314 -16.51 -28.48 -17.30
N GLY A 315 -16.39 -28.04 -18.55
CA GLY A 315 -17.53 -27.92 -19.47
C GLY A 315 -18.21 -29.28 -19.77
N GLN A 316 -17.40 -30.34 -19.99
CA GLN A 316 -17.94 -31.70 -20.18
C GLN A 316 -18.70 -32.21 -18.95
N ILE A 317 -18.17 -31.96 -17.75
CA ILE A 317 -18.86 -32.26 -16.49
C ILE A 317 -20.18 -31.47 -16.42
N GLY A 318 -20.20 -30.20 -16.83
CA GLY A 318 -21.41 -29.38 -16.92
C GLY A 318 -22.46 -30.01 -17.81
N GLN A 319 -22.08 -30.52 -19.00
CA GLN A 319 -23.02 -31.20 -19.91
C GLN A 319 -23.63 -32.44 -19.25
N VAL A 320 -22.79 -33.30 -18.64
CA VAL A 320 -23.29 -34.50 -17.95
C VAL A 320 -24.27 -34.16 -16.83
N LYS A 321 -23.98 -33.10 -16.07
CA LYS A 321 -24.86 -32.63 -14.99
C LYS A 321 -26.18 -32.08 -15.54
N LYS A 322 -26.12 -31.30 -16.60
CA LYS A 322 -27.32 -30.78 -17.30
C LYS A 322 -28.22 -31.93 -17.78
N ASP A 323 -27.65 -32.92 -18.45
CA ASP A 323 -28.37 -34.08 -18.97
C ASP A 323 -29.04 -34.93 -17.85
N LYS A 324 -28.48 -34.90 -16.67
CA LYS A 324 -28.96 -35.62 -15.47
C LYS A 324 -29.73 -34.74 -14.50
N ASN A 325 -29.97 -33.48 -14.81
CA ASN A 325 -30.62 -32.50 -13.93
C ASN A 325 -29.98 -32.41 -12.54
N VAL A 326 -28.64 -32.42 -12.50
CA VAL A 326 -27.82 -32.33 -11.24
C VAL A 326 -27.26 -30.92 -11.08
N ALA A 327 -27.29 -30.40 -9.87
CA ALA A 327 -26.75 -29.07 -9.55
C ALA A 327 -25.25 -28.96 -9.86
N ILE A 328 -24.80 -27.76 -10.29
CA ILE A 328 -23.41 -27.50 -10.63
C ILE A 328 -22.49 -27.66 -9.40
N LEU A 329 -22.88 -27.08 -8.25
CA LEU A 329 -22.06 -27.11 -7.03
C LEU A 329 -22.27 -28.40 -6.24
N GLN A 330 -21.18 -29.06 -5.88
CA GLN A 330 -21.12 -30.25 -5.02
C GLN A 330 -20.12 -30.00 -3.89
N ASN A 331 -20.57 -29.51 -2.74
CA ASN A 331 -19.74 -29.04 -1.63
C ASN A 331 -18.75 -30.09 -1.10
N ASN A 332 -19.17 -31.36 -0.98
CA ASN A 332 -18.30 -32.43 -0.46
C ASN A 332 -17.08 -32.61 -1.35
N ARG A 333 -17.26 -32.65 -2.66
CA ARG A 333 -16.17 -32.81 -3.63
C ARG A 333 -15.19 -31.65 -3.61
N TRP A 334 -15.70 -30.44 -3.35
CA TRP A 334 -14.86 -29.26 -3.24
C TRP A 334 -13.89 -29.32 -2.04
N ASN A 335 -14.38 -29.72 -0.89
CA ASN A 335 -13.58 -29.85 0.32
C ASN A 335 -12.46 -30.91 0.15
N GLU A 336 -12.80 -32.07 -0.42
CA GLU A 336 -11.80 -33.12 -0.75
C GLU A 336 -10.67 -32.60 -1.66
N ILE A 337 -11.03 -31.78 -2.67
CA ILE A 337 -10.03 -31.20 -3.60
C ILE A 337 -9.12 -30.24 -2.83
N LEU A 338 -9.66 -29.34 -2.02
CA LEU A 338 -8.86 -28.38 -1.26
C LEU A 338 -7.88 -29.06 -0.31
N GLU A 339 -8.33 -30.03 0.50
CA GLU A 339 -7.47 -30.76 1.42
C GLU A 339 -6.32 -31.47 0.71
N LYS A 340 -6.63 -32.11 -0.44
CA LYS A 340 -5.61 -32.78 -1.24
C LYS A 340 -4.61 -31.78 -1.82
N MET A 341 -5.09 -30.66 -2.38
CA MET A 341 -4.22 -29.69 -3.05
C MET A 341 -3.32 -28.97 -2.05
N VAL A 342 -3.80 -28.67 -0.82
CA VAL A 342 -2.97 -28.09 0.24
C VAL A 342 -1.83 -29.04 0.59
N LYS A 343 -2.10 -30.34 0.82
CA LYS A 343 -1.06 -31.34 1.11
C LYS A 343 -0.05 -31.51 -0.04
N ASP A 344 -0.53 -31.51 -1.27
CA ASP A 344 0.35 -31.66 -2.45
C ASP A 344 1.16 -30.38 -2.72
N GLY A 345 0.59 -29.20 -2.43
CA GLY A 345 1.26 -27.92 -2.52
C GLY A 345 2.41 -27.79 -1.52
N ASP A 346 2.16 -28.13 -0.26
CA ASP A 346 3.18 -28.12 0.80
C ASP A 346 4.41 -28.97 0.41
N ARG A 347 4.21 -30.17 -0.12
CA ARG A 347 5.29 -31.04 -0.64
C ARG A 347 6.09 -30.42 -1.79
N LYS A 348 5.55 -29.40 -2.45
CA LYS A 348 6.18 -28.68 -3.56
C LYS A 348 6.74 -27.32 -3.13
N GLY A 349 6.72 -27.01 -1.83
CA GLY A 349 7.20 -25.75 -1.27
C GLY A 349 6.26 -24.56 -1.51
N LEU A 350 4.96 -24.84 -1.77
CA LEU A 350 3.93 -23.79 -1.94
C LEU A 350 3.21 -23.57 -0.63
N SER A 351 3.00 -22.30 -0.24
CA SER A 351 2.26 -21.98 0.97
C SER A 351 0.78 -22.39 0.87
N GLU A 352 0.19 -22.81 1.98
CA GLU A 352 -1.23 -23.16 2.08
C GLU A 352 -2.12 -22.01 1.57
N GLU A 353 -1.82 -20.78 1.97
CA GLU A 353 -2.58 -19.58 1.57
C GLU A 353 -2.59 -19.42 0.04
N PHE A 354 -1.43 -19.56 -0.61
CA PHE A 354 -1.32 -19.48 -2.06
C PHE A 354 -2.13 -20.57 -2.75
N VAL A 355 -2.00 -21.83 -2.28
CA VAL A 355 -2.74 -22.97 -2.85
C VAL A 355 -4.25 -22.78 -2.73
N LEU A 356 -4.72 -22.32 -1.56
CA LEU A 356 -6.14 -22.05 -1.34
C LEU A 356 -6.67 -20.94 -2.26
N LYS A 357 -5.96 -19.81 -2.38
CA LYS A 357 -6.34 -18.72 -3.30
C LYS A 357 -6.40 -19.19 -4.76
N LEU A 358 -5.37 -19.90 -5.21
CA LEU A 358 -5.29 -20.41 -6.57
C LEU A 358 -6.44 -21.38 -6.88
N PHE A 359 -6.69 -22.36 -6.02
CA PHE A 359 -7.73 -23.37 -6.29
C PHE A 359 -9.14 -22.81 -6.12
N LYS A 360 -9.37 -21.79 -5.27
CA LYS A 360 -10.64 -21.03 -5.24
C LYS A 360 -10.90 -20.32 -6.58
N ALA A 361 -9.89 -19.64 -7.14
CA ALA A 361 -10.01 -19.00 -8.45
C ALA A 361 -10.28 -20.00 -9.59
N ILE A 362 -9.53 -21.11 -9.61
CA ILE A 362 -9.72 -22.20 -10.59
C ILE A 362 -11.12 -22.85 -10.45
N HIS A 363 -11.65 -22.97 -9.24
CA HIS A 363 -12.99 -23.52 -9.00
C HIS A 363 -14.08 -22.58 -9.49
N GLN A 364 -13.94 -21.28 -9.22
CA GLN A 364 -14.88 -20.26 -9.71
C GLN A 364 -14.95 -20.29 -11.25
N GLU A 365 -13.82 -20.29 -11.93
CA GLU A 365 -13.74 -20.40 -13.39
C GLU A 365 -14.39 -21.70 -13.91
N SER A 366 -14.23 -22.81 -13.15
CA SER A 366 -14.87 -24.08 -13.51
C SER A 366 -16.39 -24.04 -13.40
N ILE A 367 -16.95 -23.31 -12.40
CA ILE A 367 -18.38 -23.08 -12.26
C ILE A 367 -18.89 -22.28 -13.47
N GLU A 368 -18.22 -21.21 -13.83
CA GLU A 368 -18.61 -20.37 -14.98
C GLU A 368 -18.61 -21.15 -16.29
N HIS A 369 -17.65 -22.05 -16.50
CA HIS A 369 -17.64 -22.93 -17.66
C HIS A 369 -18.82 -23.92 -17.66
N GLN A 370 -19.24 -24.44 -16.52
CA GLN A 370 -20.42 -25.28 -16.40
C GLN A 370 -21.71 -24.48 -16.62
N GLU A 371 -21.82 -23.27 -16.05
CA GLU A 371 -22.99 -22.36 -16.26
C GLU A 371 -23.17 -22.00 -17.74
N LYS A 372 -22.08 -21.72 -18.48
CA LYS A 372 -22.17 -21.48 -19.94
C LYS A 372 -22.75 -22.66 -20.70
N VAL A 373 -22.62 -23.87 -20.19
CA VAL A 373 -23.24 -25.08 -20.79
C VAL A 373 -24.70 -25.20 -20.39
N PHE A 374 -25.08 -24.88 -19.15
CA PHE A 374 -26.44 -24.91 -18.67
C PHE A 374 -27.34 -23.89 -19.38
N ASN A 375 -26.76 -22.72 -19.72
CA ASN A 375 -27.47 -21.60 -20.34
C ASN A 375 -27.55 -21.67 -21.89
N LYS A 376 -26.94 -22.69 -22.50
CA LYS A 376 -27.08 -23.05 -23.91
C LYS A 376 -28.22 -24.07 -24.09
#